data_f8b10940601d6629abb07c99161f5d0c
#
_entry.id   f8b10940601d6629abb07c99161f5d0c
#
_cell.length_a   1.000
_cell.length_b   1.000
_cell.length_c   1.000
_cell.angle_alpha   90.00
_cell.angle_beta   90.00
_cell.angle_gamma   90.00
#
_symmetry.space_group_name_H-M   'P 1'
#
loop_
_entity.id
_entity.type
_entity.pdbx_description
1 polymer ?
#
loop_
_entity_poly.entity_id
_entity_poly.type
_entity_poly.pdbx_seq_one_letter_code
_entity_poly.pdbx_strand_id
1 'polypeptide(L)'
;MEREILAYIKQNRMIGKNDVVLAGVSGGSDSMAMLRILKELQGKLDFTLRVVHIHHGIRGKEADRDQSFVENICRKWQIPCTVYCYDVPGLSREWKLGEEETGRIVRKEAFQREAAVCGRKDSEIKIALAHNQEDLAETMLHNLCRGTGLRGLCTMRPVDGELSLIHISEPTRQEAIS
;
A
#
# COMPACT_ATOMS: atom_id res chain seq x y z
N MET A 1 1.59 19.98 5.21
CA MET A 1 1.34 18.58 4.83
C MET A 1 2.06 18.18 3.52
N GLU A 2 1.65 18.62 2.32
CA GLU A 2 2.30 18.20 1.05
C GLU A 2 3.82 18.49 1.01
N ARG A 3 4.26 19.66 1.44
CA ARG A 3 5.69 20.04 1.51
C ARG A 3 6.49 19.15 2.47
N GLU A 4 5.92 18.77 3.57
CA GLU A 4 6.52 17.90 4.58
C GLU A 4 6.66 16.48 4.06
N ILE A 5 5.61 15.95 3.41
CA ILE A 5 5.64 14.64 2.77
C ILE A 5 6.69 14.60 1.65
N LEU A 6 6.75 15.64 0.82
CA LEU A 6 7.78 15.75 -0.21
C LEU A 6 9.20 15.79 0.38
N ALA A 7 9.39 16.55 1.47
CA ALA A 7 10.67 16.61 2.17
C ALA A 7 11.05 15.22 2.74
N TYR A 8 10.09 14.54 3.37
CA TYR A 8 10.28 13.20 3.94
C TYR A 8 10.65 12.16 2.87
N ILE A 9 9.92 12.15 1.72
CA ILE A 9 10.21 11.27 0.60
C ILE A 9 11.62 11.51 0.05
N LYS A 10 12.04 12.78 -0.10
CA LYS A 10 13.37 13.13 -0.57
C LYS A 10 14.46 12.76 0.43
N GLN A 11 14.26 13.06 1.70
CA GLN A 11 15.22 12.77 2.78
C GLN A 11 15.49 11.26 2.89
N ASN A 12 14.45 10.44 2.75
CA ASN A 12 14.54 8.99 2.84
C ASN A 12 14.79 8.31 1.48
N ARG A 13 14.93 9.08 0.39
CA ARG A 13 15.15 8.57 -0.99
C ARG A 13 14.12 7.50 -1.38
N MET A 14 12.86 7.71 -1.01
CA MET A 14 11.80 6.72 -1.17
C MET A 14 11.37 6.56 -2.62
N ILE A 15 11.34 7.66 -3.38
CA ILE A 15 10.97 7.68 -4.79
C ILE A 15 12.04 8.45 -5.56
N GLY A 16 12.61 7.82 -6.57
CA GLY A 16 13.55 8.40 -7.49
C GLY A 16 12.90 8.88 -8.80
N LYS A 17 13.67 9.61 -9.59
CA LYS A 17 13.28 9.98 -10.95
C LYS A 17 13.16 8.73 -11.82
N ASN A 18 12.09 8.65 -12.62
CA ASN A 18 11.72 7.52 -13.48
C ASN A 18 11.34 6.22 -12.75
N ASP A 19 11.23 6.23 -11.43
CA ASP A 19 10.66 5.08 -10.70
C ASP A 19 9.21 4.81 -11.13
N VAL A 20 8.77 3.57 -10.95
CA VAL A 20 7.37 3.17 -11.05
C VAL A 20 6.83 2.97 -9.64
N VAL A 21 5.83 3.75 -9.25
CA VAL A 21 5.15 3.61 -7.97
C VAL A 21 3.85 2.84 -8.17
N LEU A 22 3.79 1.65 -7.57
CA LEU A 22 2.60 0.81 -7.50
C LEU A 22 1.85 1.13 -6.21
N ALA A 23 0.78 1.89 -6.29
CA ALA A 23 -0.04 2.27 -5.14
C ALA A 23 -1.11 1.22 -4.88
N GLY A 24 -1.07 0.58 -3.70
CA GLY A 24 -2.13 -0.31 -3.23
C GLY A 24 -3.30 0.48 -2.68
N VAL A 25 -4.43 0.44 -3.37
CA VAL A 25 -5.61 1.25 -3.04
C VAL A 25 -6.79 0.35 -2.76
N SER A 26 -7.26 0.33 -1.49
CA SER A 26 -8.40 -0.46 -1.06
C SER A 26 -9.75 0.21 -1.31
N GLY A 27 -9.79 1.52 -1.49
CA GLY A 27 -11.02 2.34 -1.52
C GLY A 27 -11.32 3.05 -0.21
N GLY A 28 -10.66 2.69 0.88
CA GLY A 28 -10.77 3.38 2.18
C GLY A 28 -10.08 4.75 2.18
N SER A 29 -10.44 5.59 3.18
CA SER A 29 -9.99 6.99 3.30
C SER A 29 -8.49 7.16 3.17
N ASP A 30 -7.71 6.36 3.89
CA ASP A 30 -6.25 6.50 3.98
C ASP A 30 -5.57 6.15 2.66
N SER A 31 -6.02 5.06 2.01
CA SER A 31 -5.51 4.66 0.70
C SER A 31 -5.85 5.67 -0.39
N MET A 32 -7.01 6.32 -0.29
CA MET A 32 -7.41 7.39 -1.21
C MET A 32 -6.65 8.69 -0.96
N ALA A 33 -6.39 9.05 0.31
CA ALA A 33 -5.54 10.18 0.67
C ALA A 33 -4.11 9.98 0.15
N MET A 34 -3.53 8.81 0.37
CA MET A 34 -2.22 8.44 -0.18
C MET A 34 -2.20 8.58 -1.71
N LEU A 35 -3.19 8.02 -2.40
CA LEU A 35 -3.29 8.10 -3.87
C LEU A 35 -3.33 9.56 -4.35
N ARG A 36 -4.10 10.41 -3.67
CA ARG A 36 -4.20 11.83 -3.98
C ARG A 36 -2.86 12.53 -3.85
N ILE A 37 -2.14 12.29 -2.75
CA ILE A 37 -0.82 12.85 -2.51
C ILE A 37 0.17 12.38 -3.57
N LEU A 38 0.22 11.09 -3.87
CA LEU A 38 1.10 10.54 -4.91
C LEU A 38 0.82 11.16 -6.28
N LYS A 39 -0.46 11.38 -6.62
CA LYS A 39 -0.85 12.05 -7.87
C LYS A 39 -0.34 13.48 -7.95
N GLU A 40 -0.41 14.25 -6.86
CA GLU A 40 0.10 15.62 -6.80
C GLU A 40 1.63 15.67 -6.86
N LEU A 41 2.30 14.67 -6.26
CA LEU A 41 3.77 14.58 -6.27
C LEU A 41 4.34 14.04 -7.60
N GLN A 42 3.54 13.36 -8.41
CA GLN A 42 4.00 12.75 -9.67
C GLN A 42 4.71 13.74 -10.58
N GLY A 43 4.14 14.94 -10.75
CA GLY A 43 4.75 15.98 -11.59
C GLY A 43 5.99 16.63 -10.98
N LYS A 44 6.21 16.51 -9.65
CA LYS A 44 7.34 17.12 -8.94
C LYS A 44 8.54 16.19 -8.82
N LEU A 45 8.30 14.88 -8.83
CA LEU A 45 9.33 13.85 -8.64
C LEU A 45 9.62 13.07 -9.92
N ASP A 46 8.82 13.28 -11.00
CA ASP A 46 9.00 12.65 -12.31
C ASP A 46 9.04 11.11 -12.23
N PHE A 47 7.99 10.52 -11.63
CA PHE A 47 7.80 9.06 -11.56
C PHE A 47 6.52 8.63 -12.27
N THR A 48 6.40 7.35 -12.58
CA THR A 48 5.16 6.75 -13.11
C THR A 48 4.31 6.21 -11.97
N LEU A 49 3.04 6.62 -11.90
CA LEU A 49 2.08 6.13 -10.91
C LEU A 49 1.13 5.12 -11.55
N ARG A 50 0.96 3.96 -10.90
CA ARG A 50 -0.02 2.94 -11.23
C ARG A 50 -0.75 2.50 -9.97
N VAL A 51 -2.01 2.12 -10.10
CA VAL A 51 -2.83 1.63 -8.99
C VAL A 51 -3.02 0.13 -9.10
N VAL A 52 -2.87 -0.55 -7.97
CA VAL A 52 -3.22 -1.96 -7.78
C VAL A 52 -4.36 -2.02 -6.78
N HIS A 53 -5.52 -2.45 -7.23
CA HIS A 53 -6.66 -2.75 -6.36
C HIS A 53 -6.81 -4.25 -6.21
N ILE A 54 -7.00 -4.73 -4.98
CA ILE A 54 -7.16 -6.15 -4.70
C ILE A 54 -8.55 -6.39 -4.11
N HIS A 55 -9.36 -7.11 -4.87
CA HIS A 55 -10.67 -7.56 -4.44
C HIS A 55 -10.52 -8.93 -3.76
N HIS A 56 -10.70 -8.97 -2.45
CA HIS A 56 -10.44 -10.16 -1.64
C HIS A 56 -11.58 -11.19 -1.62
N GLY A 57 -12.74 -10.89 -2.20
CA GLY A 57 -13.91 -11.77 -2.19
C GLY A 57 -14.62 -11.91 -0.83
N ILE A 58 -14.21 -11.14 0.19
CA ILE A 58 -14.70 -11.29 1.57
C ILE A 58 -16.02 -10.52 1.80
N ARG A 59 -16.14 -9.30 1.30
CA ARG A 59 -17.24 -8.36 1.62
C ARG A 59 -18.34 -8.27 0.56
N GLY A 60 -18.35 -9.14 -0.46
CA GLY A 60 -19.38 -9.15 -1.48
C GLY A 60 -19.66 -7.76 -2.10
N LYS A 61 -20.90 -7.28 -2.00
CA LYS A 61 -21.33 -6.01 -2.61
C LYS A 61 -20.56 -4.76 -2.13
N GLU A 62 -19.98 -4.76 -0.94
CA GLU A 62 -19.14 -3.65 -0.47
C GLU A 62 -17.82 -3.62 -1.22
N ALA A 63 -17.19 -4.79 -1.40
CA ALA A 63 -15.96 -4.89 -2.18
C ALA A 63 -16.17 -4.49 -3.64
N ASP A 64 -17.33 -4.83 -4.25
CA ASP A 64 -17.70 -4.40 -5.61
C ASP A 64 -17.86 -2.87 -5.71
N ARG A 65 -18.40 -2.22 -4.67
CA ARG A 65 -18.51 -0.76 -4.59
C ARG A 65 -17.13 -0.10 -4.48
N ASP A 66 -16.26 -0.63 -3.61
CA ASP A 66 -14.92 -0.12 -3.41
C ASP A 66 -14.11 -0.24 -4.71
N GLN A 67 -14.19 -1.38 -5.39
CA GLN A 67 -13.58 -1.57 -6.70
C GLN A 67 -14.08 -0.53 -7.70
N SER A 68 -15.40 -0.42 -7.86
CA SER A 68 -16.01 0.53 -8.80
C SER A 68 -15.62 1.97 -8.49
N PHE A 69 -15.52 2.32 -7.22
CA PHE A 69 -15.10 3.65 -6.77
C PHE A 69 -13.64 3.92 -7.15
N VAL A 70 -12.73 2.99 -6.85
CA VAL A 70 -11.30 3.13 -7.19
C VAL A 70 -11.12 3.24 -8.70
N GLU A 71 -11.74 2.36 -9.49
CA GLU A 71 -11.66 2.40 -10.96
C GLU A 71 -12.16 3.73 -11.54
N ASN A 72 -13.27 4.26 -11.01
CA ASN A 72 -13.82 5.55 -11.45
C ASN A 72 -12.89 6.73 -11.14
N ILE A 73 -12.28 6.75 -9.96
CA ILE A 73 -11.29 7.78 -9.58
C ILE A 73 -10.05 7.67 -10.45
N CYS A 74 -9.53 6.47 -10.66
CA CYS A 74 -8.36 6.24 -11.50
C CYS A 74 -8.61 6.69 -12.94
N ARG A 75 -9.79 6.38 -13.50
CA ARG A 75 -10.19 6.86 -14.83
C ARG A 75 -10.25 8.39 -14.89
N LYS A 76 -10.89 9.03 -13.89
CA LYS A 76 -10.97 10.49 -13.80
C LYS A 76 -9.60 11.16 -13.71
N TRP A 77 -8.65 10.55 -13.01
CA TRP A 77 -7.31 11.08 -12.83
C TRP A 77 -6.31 10.58 -13.86
N GLN A 78 -6.75 9.77 -14.82
CA GLN A 78 -5.92 9.18 -15.87
C GLN A 78 -4.73 8.40 -15.30
N ILE A 79 -4.99 7.63 -14.23
CA ILE A 79 -4.00 6.74 -13.60
C ILE A 79 -4.32 5.31 -14.06
N PRO A 80 -3.36 4.55 -14.60
CA PRO A 80 -3.53 3.13 -14.88
C PRO A 80 -3.91 2.38 -13.60
N CYS A 81 -4.96 1.56 -13.67
CA CYS A 81 -5.46 0.77 -12.54
C CYS A 81 -5.62 -0.68 -12.96
N THR A 82 -4.98 -1.59 -12.24
CA THR A 82 -5.14 -3.02 -12.41
C THR A 82 -5.89 -3.58 -11.20
N VAL A 83 -6.94 -4.37 -11.46
CA VAL A 83 -7.72 -5.05 -10.43
C VAL A 83 -7.36 -6.52 -10.42
N TYR A 84 -7.01 -7.04 -9.25
CA TYR A 84 -6.79 -8.46 -8.99
C TYR A 84 -7.89 -8.99 -8.09
N CYS A 85 -8.62 -10.01 -8.56
CA CYS A 85 -9.69 -10.65 -7.79
C CYS A 85 -9.22 -12.00 -7.26
N TYR A 86 -9.39 -12.21 -5.95
CA TYR A 86 -9.07 -13.47 -5.27
C TYR A 86 -10.25 -13.91 -4.41
N ASP A 87 -10.53 -15.21 -4.37
CA ASP A 87 -11.41 -15.81 -3.36
C ASP A 87 -10.59 -16.14 -2.11
N VAL A 88 -10.32 -15.12 -1.30
CA VAL A 88 -9.52 -15.28 -0.07
C VAL A 88 -10.14 -16.29 0.90
N PRO A 89 -11.47 -16.31 1.13
CA PRO A 89 -12.09 -17.35 1.97
C PRO A 89 -11.90 -18.78 1.43
N GLY A 90 -11.97 -18.97 0.11
CA GLY A 90 -11.70 -20.26 -0.54
C GLY A 90 -10.25 -20.69 -0.38
N LEU A 91 -9.32 -19.79 -0.72
CA LEU A 91 -7.87 -20.02 -0.59
C LEU A 91 -7.44 -20.25 0.87
N SER A 92 -8.03 -19.53 1.83
CA SER A 92 -7.77 -19.71 3.26
C SER A 92 -8.07 -21.15 3.72
N ARG A 93 -9.21 -21.70 3.27
CA ARG A 93 -9.59 -23.09 3.56
C ARG A 93 -8.66 -24.10 2.89
N GLU A 94 -8.30 -23.86 1.62
CA GLU A 94 -7.41 -24.72 0.84
C GLU A 94 -6.01 -24.76 1.45
N TRP A 95 -5.45 -23.60 1.77
CA TRP A 95 -4.09 -23.48 2.32
C TRP A 95 -4.00 -23.74 3.81
N LYS A 96 -5.15 -23.87 4.51
CA LYS A 96 -5.24 -24.01 5.97
C LYS A 96 -4.55 -22.86 6.72
N LEU A 97 -4.72 -21.65 6.21
CA LEU A 97 -4.18 -20.40 6.77
C LEU A 97 -5.35 -19.51 7.24
N GLY A 98 -5.05 -18.52 8.08
CA GLY A 98 -6.01 -17.46 8.40
C GLY A 98 -6.30 -16.58 7.18
N GLU A 99 -7.50 -15.96 7.12
CA GLU A 99 -7.86 -15.06 6.01
C GLU A 99 -6.92 -13.86 5.90
N GLU A 100 -6.43 -13.34 7.02
CA GLU A 100 -5.47 -12.24 7.05
C GLU A 100 -4.14 -12.65 6.39
N GLU A 101 -3.59 -13.80 6.78
CA GLU A 101 -2.33 -14.30 6.20
C GLU A 101 -2.49 -14.62 4.73
N THR A 102 -3.61 -15.26 4.34
CA THR A 102 -3.95 -15.52 2.94
C THR A 102 -4.06 -14.21 2.16
N GLY A 103 -4.75 -13.20 2.71
CA GLY A 103 -4.85 -11.87 2.12
C GLY A 103 -3.49 -11.19 1.92
N ARG A 104 -2.56 -11.40 2.84
CA ARG A 104 -1.19 -10.89 2.72
C ARG A 104 -0.41 -11.58 1.60
N ILE A 105 -0.56 -12.91 1.45
CA ILE A 105 0.09 -13.68 0.40
C ILE A 105 -0.42 -13.25 -0.98
N VAL A 106 -1.74 -13.21 -1.19
CA VAL A 106 -2.31 -12.81 -2.49
C VAL A 106 -2.00 -11.36 -2.84
N ARG A 107 -1.89 -10.49 -1.82
CA ARG A 107 -1.44 -9.10 -2.03
C ARG A 107 -0.02 -9.05 -2.57
N LYS A 108 0.90 -9.79 -1.95
CA LYS A 108 2.29 -9.88 -2.41
C LYS A 108 2.35 -10.38 -3.85
N GLU A 109 1.60 -11.43 -4.17
CA GLU A 109 1.53 -12.00 -5.52
C GLU A 109 0.99 -10.97 -6.53
N ALA A 110 -0.08 -10.24 -6.21
CA ALA A 110 -0.63 -9.21 -7.09
C ALA A 110 0.40 -8.12 -7.43
N PHE A 111 1.15 -7.64 -6.43
CA PHE A 111 2.21 -6.66 -6.67
C PHE A 111 3.37 -7.21 -7.48
N GLN A 112 3.77 -8.46 -7.25
CA GLN A 112 4.82 -9.12 -8.05
C GLN A 112 4.39 -9.27 -9.51
N ARG A 113 3.13 -9.66 -9.77
CA ARG A 113 2.57 -9.75 -11.13
C ARG A 113 2.56 -8.38 -11.82
N GLU A 114 2.12 -7.33 -11.12
CA GLU A 114 2.07 -5.99 -11.69
C GLU A 114 3.49 -5.44 -11.93
N ALA A 115 4.44 -5.72 -11.04
CA ALA A 115 5.84 -5.36 -11.21
C ALA A 115 6.45 -6.00 -12.47
N ALA A 116 6.18 -7.29 -12.70
CA ALA A 116 6.63 -8.00 -13.87
C ALA A 116 6.08 -7.39 -15.18
N VAL A 117 4.82 -6.93 -15.18
CA VAL A 117 4.20 -6.25 -16.33
C VAL A 117 4.87 -4.91 -16.63
N CYS A 118 5.42 -4.23 -15.61
CA CYS A 118 6.09 -2.94 -15.81
C CYS A 118 7.40 -3.03 -16.59
N GLY A 119 8.02 -4.21 -16.68
CA GLY A 119 9.25 -4.43 -17.46
C GLY A 119 10.45 -3.59 -16.98
N ARG A 120 10.45 -3.16 -15.72
CA ARG A 120 11.50 -2.37 -15.07
C ARG A 120 12.31 -3.23 -14.12
N LYS A 121 13.52 -2.75 -13.76
CA LYS A 121 14.30 -3.40 -12.69
C LYS A 121 13.57 -3.26 -11.35
N ASP A 122 13.64 -4.25 -10.49
CA ASP A 122 12.99 -4.24 -9.17
C ASP A 122 13.39 -3.03 -8.33
N SER A 123 14.65 -2.57 -8.45
CA SER A 123 15.13 -1.37 -7.77
C SER A 123 14.43 -0.06 -8.19
N GLU A 124 13.80 -0.05 -9.37
CA GLU A 124 13.04 1.09 -9.91
C GLU A 124 11.55 1.00 -9.61
N ILE A 125 11.09 -0.10 -8.99
CA ILE A 125 9.69 -0.32 -8.63
C ILE A 125 9.53 -0.08 -7.13
N LYS A 126 8.59 0.79 -6.79
CA LYS A 126 8.23 1.12 -5.40
C LYS A 126 6.79 0.74 -5.14
N ILE A 127 6.51 0.10 -4.02
CA ILE A 127 5.16 -0.22 -3.59
C ILE A 127 4.77 0.76 -2.50
N ALA A 128 3.69 1.50 -2.71
CA ALA A 128 3.12 2.40 -1.73
C ALA A 128 1.85 1.80 -1.12
N LEU A 129 1.82 1.66 0.20
CA LEU A 129 0.66 1.20 0.96
C LEU A 129 0.33 2.23 2.04
N ALA A 130 -0.96 2.51 2.22
CA ALA A 130 -1.43 3.30 3.34
C ALA A 130 -1.61 2.38 4.55
N HIS A 131 -0.81 2.62 5.58
CA HIS A 131 -0.99 2.04 6.91
C HIS A 131 -1.10 3.19 7.90
N ASN A 132 -2.04 3.11 8.82
CA ASN A 132 -2.13 4.08 9.90
C ASN A 132 -1.21 3.68 11.08
N GLN A 133 -1.01 4.61 12.01
CA GLN A 133 -0.16 4.33 13.19
C GLN A 133 -0.80 3.31 14.14
N GLU A 134 -2.12 3.16 14.10
CA GLU A 134 -2.85 2.17 14.89
C GLU A 134 -2.53 0.75 14.40
N ASP A 135 -2.48 0.52 13.07
CA ASP A 135 -2.06 -0.75 12.48
C ASP A 135 -0.62 -1.10 12.88
N LEU A 136 0.26 -0.07 12.99
CA LEU A 136 1.63 -0.24 13.47
C LEU A 136 1.65 -0.66 14.94
N ALA A 137 0.87 0.01 15.79
CA ALA A 137 0.77 -0.30 17.22
C ALA A 137 0.19 -1.70 17.45
N GLU A 138 -0.86 -2.08 16.71
CA GLU A 138 -1.44 -3.43 16.77
C GLU A 138 -0.43 -4.50 16.36
N THR A 139 0.31 -4.27 15.26
CA THR A 139 1.36 -5.18 14.80
C THR A 139 2.47 -5.30 15.83
N MET A 140 2.90 -4.20 16.45
CA MET A 140 3.90 -4.22 17.54
C MET A 140 3.40 -5.00 18.76
N LEU A 141 2.17 -4.76 19.21
CA LEU A 141 1.54 -5.47 20.33
C LEU A 141 1.42 -6.96 20.03
N HIS A 142 0.97 -7.32 18.84
CA HIS A 142 0.85 -8.70 18.43
C HIS A 142 2.21 -9.42 18.40
N ASN A 143 3.26 -8.76 17.90
CA ASN A 143 4.61 -9.29 17.91
C ASN A 143 5.18 -9.42 19.32
N LEU A 144 4.90 -8.47 20.22
CA LEU A 144 5.24 -8.55 21.64
C LEU A 144 4.58 -9.76 22.31
N CYS A 145 3.29 -9.97 22.08
CA CYS A 145 2.54 -11.11 22.65
C CYS A 145 3.07 -12.46 22.15
N ARG A 146 3.62 -12.52 20.94
CA ARG A 146 4.27 -13.72 20.38
C ARG A 146 5.70 -13.93 20.83
N GLY A 147 6.27 -13.04 21.64
CA GLY A 147 7.63 -13.17 22.18
C GLY A 147 8.73 -12.96 21.13
N THR A 148 8.46 -12.16 20.09
CA THR A 148 9.49 -11.81 19.11
C THR A 148 10.55 -10.89 19.74
N GLY A 149 11.82 -11.14 19.47
CA GLY A 149 12.93 -10.28 19.93
C GLY A 149 12.91 -8.89 19.31
N LEU A 150 13.86 -8.03 19.67
CA LEU A 150 13.98 -6.62 19.24
C LEU A 150 13.85 -6.40 17.72
N ARG A 151 14.20 -7.38 16.88
CA ARG A 151 14.00 -7.32 15.42
C ARG A 151 12.53 -7.36 15.01
N GLY A 152 11.67 -8.03 15.78
CA GLY A 152 10.21 -8.05 15.53
C GLY A 152 9.48 -6.80 16.01
N LEU A 153 10.12 -5.98 16.87
CA LEU A 153 9.58 -4.68 17.31
C LEU A 153 9.86 -3.56 16.31
N CYS A 154 10.89 -3.70 15.47
CA CYS A 154 11.21 -2.77 14.38
C CYS A 154 10.38 -3.10 13.12
N THR A 155 9.06 -3.04 13.22
CA THR A 155 8.16 -3.66 12.24
C THR A 155 7.94 -2.88 10.97
N MET A 156 8.25 -1.59 10.90
CA MET A 156 8.10 -0.81 9.67
C MET A 156 9.24 0.19 9.50
N ARG A 157 10.09 -0.06 8.54
CA ARG A 157 11.02 0.95 8.03
C ARG A 157 10.32 1.72 6.91
N PRO A 158 10.67 3.00 6.67
CA PRO A 158 10.15 3.77 5.54
C PRO A 158 10.32 3.07 4.20
N VAL A 159 11.34 2.21 4.11
CA VAL A 159 11.65 1.36 2.95
C VAL A 159 12.04 -0.02 3.47
N ASP A 160 11.32 -1.07 3.08
CA ASP A 160 11.59 -2.45 3.50
C ASP A 160 11.53 -3.43 2.32
N GLY A 161 12.50 -4.36 2.26
CA GLY A 161 12.48 -5.57 1.44
C GLY A 161 12.94 -5.45 -0.01
N GLU A 162 12.85 -6.56 -0.74
CA GLU A 162 13.25 -6.74 -2.14
C GLU A 162 12.41 -5.89 -3.12
N LEU A 163 11.15 -5.62 -2.77
CA LEU A 163 10.31 -4.59 -3.37
C LEU A 163 10.23 -3.44 -2.36
N SER A 164 10.73 -2.26 -2.73
CA SER A 164 10.78 -1.10 -1.84
C SER A 164 9.38 -0.67 -1.41
N LEU A 165 8.98 -1.03 -0.18
CA LEU A 165 7.70 -0.64 0.41
C LEU A 165 7.81 0.78 0.97
N ILE A 166 6.90 1.64 0.52
CA ILE A 166 6.77 3.01 1.01
C ILE A 166 5.55 3.07 1.92
N HIS A 167 5.77 3.31 3.21
CA HIS A 167 4.70 3.55 4.16
C HIS A 167 4.48 5.05 4.33
N ILE A 168 3.32 5.54 3.93
CA ILE A 168 2.89 6.91 4.19
C ILE A 168 1.90 6.84 5.36
N SER A 169 2.38 7.09 6.57
CA SER A 169 1.54 7.28 7.74
C SER A 169 1.13 8.74 7.83
N GLU A 170 -0.17 9.02 7.98
CA GLU A 170 -0.61 10.37 8.33
C GLU A 170 -0.11 10.72 9.73
N PRO A 171 0.40 11.95 9.96
CA PRO A 171 0.64 12.42 11.30
C PRO A 171 -0.69 12.46 12.04
N THR A 172 -0.77 11.74 13.14
CA THR A 172 -1.95 11.67 13.99
C THR A 172 -2.46 13.06 14.36
N ARG A 173 -3.76 13.23 14.32
CA ARG A 173 -4.58 14.38 14.71
C ARG A 173 -4.47 14.74 16.21
N GLN A 174 -3.30 14.62 16.83
CA GLN A 174 -3.12 14.78 18.28
C GLN A 174 -2.49 16.11 18.70
N GLU A 175 -2.21 17.07 17.79
CA GLU A 175 -1.71 18.40 18.16
C GLU A 175 -2.74 19.53 18.04
N ALA A 176 -4.03 19.23 18.08
CA ALA A 176 -5.07 20.25 18.03
C ALA A 176 -5.85 20.42 19.35
N ILE A 177 -5.29 20.00 20.50
CA ILE A 177 -5.84 20.31 21.83
C ILE A 177 -4.66 20.66 22.75
N SER A 178 -4.20 21.89 22.64
CA SER A 178 -3.48 22.63 23.69
C SER A 178 -3.73 24.11 23.51
#